data_ec5b20abb433e1a7ecc2560b8e57565b
#
_entry.id   ec5b20abb433e1a7ecc2560b8e57565b
#
_cell.length_a   1.000
_cell.length_b   1.000
_cell.length_c   1.000
_cell.angle_alpha   90.00
_cell.angle_beta   90.00
_cell.angle_gamma   90.00
#
_symmetry.space_group_name_H-M   'P 1'
#
loop_
_entity.id
_entity.type
_entity.pdbx_description
1 polymer ?
#
loop_
_entity_poly.entity_id
_entity_poly.type
_entity_poly.pdbx_seq_one_letter_code
_entity_poly.pdbx_strand_id
1 'polypeptide(L)'
;MPEAFARWDPGQQRGYLTQRTIYAAEGRTLAYAYDCVRSAADGFATEGDPHRDPWEAAATMIGASMALSRHGASRLVTTAVELTERLPRTAALLATGWIGILAAHTIAEETALVADHLMPDVDRRISEGLAPTRRRTHPPRLGPLRKMLLRTVSACDPLGADARAEQSRRGQDVELVPLRDDRAIITATLTAEDALEIADRVEALARTAPAGDPRTLGQLRAAGLLALSRGWSCLPDPRGEHPGDPEARSAARRVVLHAYDDGSPGNRGISLAGYGPVTGHTADELQRDVRHRVTELSELADPDSAAARRHAPSEALAHFCRGRDGTCVFPGCQTPAEKSDLDHIIPFDHDRPERGGHTTCDDLGSLCRFHHRLKTDGVWAYYRDTDGSYVWIHGPHHPDRDPGTRVTTYPTGPLSDHAAPRRPEASRRQREAAEAGATGSGCAESRRRPHVRHRRDAERRGLRAQARLRRHAPPSGPVAPSEPSTTGPEDEPPF
;
A
#
# COMPACT_ATOMS: atom_id res chain seq x y z
N MET A 1 1.98 -35.89 13.25
CA MET A 1 3.17 -35.58 14.07
C MET A 1 4.39 -36.20 13.40
N PRO A 2 5.54 -35.48 13.29
CA PRO A 2 6.76 -36.07 12.76
C PRO A 2 7.23 -37.24 13.66
N GLU A 3 7.80 -38.30 13.07
CA GLU A 3 8.36 -39.39 13.84
C GLU A 3 9.46 -38.94 14.85
N ALA A 4 10.17 -37.87 14.49
CA ALA A 4 11.18 -37.26 15.36
C ALA A 4 10.58 -36.55 16.57
N PHE A 5 9.29 -36.23 16.59
CA PHE A 5 8.65 -35.46 17.65
C PHE A 5 8.78 -36.13 19.04
N ALA A 6 8.63 -37.44 19.07
CA ALA A 6 8.77 -38.19 20.33
C ALA A 6 10.21 -38.18 20.91
N ARG A 7 11.21 -37.85 20.09
CA ARG A 7 12.63 -37.76 20.47
C ARG A 7 13.06 -36.33 20.86
N TRP A 8 12.18 -35.35 20.70
CA TRP A 8 12.47 -33.96 21.05
C TRP A 8 12.31 -33.76 22.56
N ASP A 9 13.10 -32.83 23.10
CA ASP A 9 12.90 -32.42 24.49
C ASP A 9 11.54 -31.71 24.66
N PRO A 10 11.01 -31.64 25.91
CA PRO A 10 9.70 -31.02 26.16
C PRO A 10 9.59 -29.55 25.70
N GLY A 11 10.69 -28.80 25.69
CA GLY A 11 10.72 -27.42 25.20
C GLY A 11 10.52 -27.35 23.69
N GLN A 12 11.23 -28.18 22.93
CA GLN A 12 11.08 -28.31 21.49
C GLN A 12 9.68 -28.78 21.10
N GLN A 13 9.11 -29.74 21.82
CA GLN A 13 7.74 -30.22 21.60
C GLN A 13 6.72 -29.11 21.81
N ARG A 14 6.84 -28.35 22.92
CA ARG A 14 5.96 -27.21 23.19
C ARG A 14 6.10 -26.14 22.10
N GLY A 15 7.32 -25.77 21.73
CA GLY A 15 7.58 -24.78 20.66
C GLY A 15 6.92 -25.16 19.35
N TYR A 16 7.06 -26.41 18.93
CA TYR A 16 6.44 -26.92 17.71
C TYR A 16 4.90 -26.89 17.78
N LEU A 17 4.31 -27.31 18.88
CA LEU A 17 2.85 -27.28 19.06
C LEU A 17 2.32 -25.86 19.07
N THR A 18 3.00 -24.95 19.77
CA THR A 18 2.64 -23.53 19.80
C THR A 18 2.67 -22.92 18.39
N GLN A 19 3.73 -23.17 17.62
CA GLN A 19 3.83 -22.69 16.24
C GLN A 19 2.67 -23.20 15.38
N ARG A 20 2.32 -24.47 15.50
CA ARG A 20 1.19 -25.04 14.76
C ARG A 20 -0.16 -24.42 15.14
N THR A 21 -0.34 -24.13 16.42
CA THR A 21 -1.54 -23.45 16.91
C THR A 21 -1.65 -22.03 16.33
N ILE A 22 -0.53 -21.29 16.29
CA ILE A 22 -0.47 -19.95 15.67
C ILE A 22 -0.82 -20.04 14.18
N TYR A 23 -0.18 -20.94 13.44
CA TYR A 23 -0.43 -21.10 12.01
C TYR A 23 -1.88 -21.50 11.68
N ALA A 24 -2.47 -22.36 12.50
CA ALA A 24 -3.89 -22.71 12.35
C ALA A 24 -4.82 -21.53 12.66
N ALA A 25 -4.44 -20.64 13.59
CA ALA A 25 -5.16 -19.40 13.87
C ALA A 25 -5.07 -18.43 12.67
N GLU A 26 -3.90 -18.29 12.04
CA GLU A 26 -3.71 -17.53 10.81
C GLU A 26 -4.60 -18.06 9.67
N GLY A 27 -4.76 -19.38 9.58
CA GLY A 27 -5.68 -19.99 8.63
C GLY A 27 -7.14 -19.59 8.85
N ARG A 28 -7.58 -19.48 10.12
CA ARG A 28 -8.93 -18.97 10.44
C ARG A 28 -9.09 -17.49 10.07
N THR A 29 -8.05 -16.69 10.21
CA THR A 29 -8.07 -15.28 9.78
C THR A 29 -8.28 -15.16 8.26
N LEU A 30 -7.64 -16.02 7.47
CA LEU A 30 -7.87 -16.08 6.02
C LEU A 30 -9.28 -16.55 5.67
N ALA A 31 -9.81 -17.55 6.37
CA ALA A 31 -11.20 -17.98 6.18
C ALA A 31 -12.20 -16.83 6.44
N TYR A 32 -12.00 -16.09 7.54
CA TYR A 32 -12.78 -14.89 7.83
C TYR A 32 -12.67 -13.82 6.72
N ALA A 33 -11.46 -13.58 6.21
CA ALA A 33 -11.27 -12.63 5.12
C ALA A 33 -12.01 -13.06 3.84
N TYR A 34 -12.06 -14.35 3.54
CA TYR A 34 -12.85 -14.88 2.41
C TYR A 34 -14.36 -14.69 2.62
N ASP A 35 -14.86 -14.95 3.82
CA ASP A 35 -16.28 -14.74 4.16
C ASP A 35 -16.67 -13.25 4.03
N CYS A 36 -15.78 -12.33 4.38
CA CYS A 36 -16.00 -10.90 4.15
C CYS A 36 -16.15 -10.56 2.66
N VAL A 37 -15.33 -11.16 1.79
CA VAL A 37 -15.45 -10.96 0.33
C VAL A 37 -16.78 -11.49 -0.19
N ARG A 38 -17.19 -12.66 0.24
CA ARG A 38 -18.47 -13.25 -0.16
C ARG A 38 -19.64 -12.37 0.30
N SER A 39 -19.64 -11.96 1.56
CA SER A 39 -20.68 -11.07 2.11
C SER A 39 -20.78 -9.75 1.34
N ALA A 40 -19.62 -9.15 0.97
CA ALA A 40 -19.61 -7.94 0.16
C ALA A 40 -20.16 -8.18 -1.26
N ALA A 41 -19.81 -9.31 -1.89
CA ALA A 41 -20.30 -9.68 -3.21
C ALA A 41 -21.83 -9.90 -3.22
N ASP A 42 -22.34 -10.59 -2.22
CA ASP A 42 -23.79 -10.84 -2.06
C ASP A 42 -24.55 -9.52 -1.83
N GLY A 43 -23.99 -8.61 -1.02
CA GLY A 43 -24.54 -7.27 -0.79
C GLY A 43 -24.63 -6.46 -2.09
N PHE A 44 -23.56 -6.41 -2.88
CA PHE A 44 -23.54 -5.65 -4.14
C PHE A 44 -24.46 -6.25 -5.22
N ALA A 45 -24.59 -7.57 -5.25
CA ALA A 45 -25.55 -8.23 -6.15
C ALA A 45 -26.99 -7.82 -5.84
N THR A 46 -27.31 -7.65 -4.54
CA THR A 46 -28.64 -7.21 -4.08
C THR A 46 -28.90 -5.74 -4.44
N GLU A 47 -27.87 -4.89 -4.38
CA GLU A 47 -27.98 -3.46 -4.69
C GLU A 47 -27.98 -3.13 -6.19
N GLY A 48 -27.66 -4.09 -7.04
CA GLY A 48 -27.61 -3.92 -8.50
C GLY A 48 -26.48 -3.00 -8.98
N ASP A 49 -25.41 -2.81 -8.20
CA ASP A 49 -24.25 -2.00 -8.57
C ASP A 49 -23.07 -2.88 -9.03
N PRO A 50 -22.95 -3.18 -10.33
CA PRO A 50 -21.89 -4.04 -10.86
C PRO A 50 -20.50 -3.40 -10.86
N HIS A 51 -20.38 -2.12 -10.50
CA HIS A 51 -19.13 -1.37 -10.56
C HIS A 51 -18.33 -1.41 -9.25
N ARG A 52 -18.93 -1.86 -8.16
CA ARG A 52 -18.24 -2.01 -6.86
C ARG A 52 -17.42 -3.30 -6.82
N ASP A 53 -16.22 -3.18 -6.28
CA ASP A 53 -15.31 -4.32 -6.13
C ASP A 53 -15.44 -4.91 -4.71
N PRO A 54 -16.00 -6.14 -4.55
CA PRO A 54 -16.17 -6.76 -3.26
C PRO A 54 -14.83 -7.05 -2.54
N TRP A 55 -13.74 -7.21 -3.28
CA TRP A 55 -12.41 -7.40 -2.71
C TRP A 55 -11.91 -6.11 -2.06
N GLU A 56 -12.12 -4.99 -2.74
CA GLU A 56 -11.72 -3.67 -2.23
C GLU A 56 -12.55 -3.28 -1.00
N ALA A 57 -13.84 -3.57 -1.00
CA ALA A 57 -14.72 -3.36 0.14
C ALA A 57 -14.32 -4.23 1.35
N ALA A 58 -14.11 -5.52 1.14
CA ALA A 58 -13.65 -6.44 2.20
C ALA A 58 -12.28 -6.02 2.75
N ALA A 59 -11.31 -5.69 1.88
CA ALA A 59 -9.99 -5.24 2.32
C ALA A 59 -10.06 -3.96 3.16
N THR A 60 -10.95 -3.03 2.80
CA THR A 60 -11.12 -1.79 3.54
C THR A 60 -11.74 -2.04 4.92
N MET A 61 -12.76 -2.88 5.00
CA MET A 61 -13.40 -3.26 6.25
C MET A 61 -12.45 -4.02 7.19
N ILE A 62 -11.71 -4.99 6.67
CA ILE A 62 -10.72 -5.78 7.41
C ILE A 62 -9.58 -4.88 7.88
N GLY A 63 -9.09 -3.98 7.02
CA GLY A 63 -8.05 -3.01 7.37
C GLY A 63 -8.46 -2.14 8.55
N ALA A 64 -9.68 -1.61 8.54
CA ALA A 64 -10.21 -0.80 9.61
C ALA A 64 -10.40 -1.58 10.92
N SER A 65 -10.97 -2.79 10.86
CA SER A 65 -11.29 -3.59 12.05
C SER A 65 -10.07 -4.26 12.70
N MET A 66 -9.05 -4.59 11.91
CA MET A 66 -7.84 -5.29 12.37
C MET A 66 -6.61 -4.37 12.46
N ALA A 67 -6.78 -3.06 12.28
CA ALA A 67 -5.68 -2.08 12.25
C ALA A 67 -4.57 -2.44 11.24
N LEU A 68 -4.92 -3.00 10.08
CA LEU A 68 -3.99 -3.34 9.03
C LEU A 68 -3.81 -2.19 8.05
N SER A 69 -2.60 -2.03 7.52
CA SER A 69 -2.39 -1.14 6.38
C SER A 69 -3.21 -1.62 5.17
N ARG A 70 -3.51 -0.71 4.25
CA ARG A 70 -4.20 -1.05 2.99
C ARG A 70 -3.55 -2.22 2.27
N HIS A 71 -2.22 -2.19 2.16
CA HIS A 71 -1.45 -3.27 1.52
C HIS A 71 -1.62 -4.60 2.28
N GLY A 72 -1.51 -4.57 3.61
CA GLY A 72 -1.71 -5.75 4.45
C GLY A 72 -3.10 -6.35 4.30
N ALA A 73 -4.14 -5.51 4.34
CA ALA A 73 -5.53 -5.96 4.18
C ALA A 73 -5.81 -6.50 2.76
N SER A 74 -5.35 -5.82 1.71
CA SER A 74 -5.48 -6.31 0.33
C SER A 74 -4.75 -7.63 0.11
N ARG A 75 -3.57 -7.78 0.70
CA ARG A 75 -2.78 -9.01 0.63
C ARG A 75 -3.49 -10.16 1.33
N LEU A 76 -4.06 -9.90 2.51
CA LEU A 76 -4.84 -10.88 3.26
C LEU A 76 -6.04 -11.38 2.45
N VAL A 77 -6.83 -10.46 1.90
CA VAL A 77 -8.00 -10.77 1.06
C VAL A 77 -7.59 -11.56 -0.19
N THR A 78 -6.59 -11.09 -0.92
CA THR A 78 -6.11 -11.78 -2.13
C THR A 78 -5.66 -13.20 -1.81
N THR A 79 -4.88 -13.39 -0.74
CA THR A 79 -4.42 -14.71 -0.32
C THR A 79 -5.58 -15.61 0.08
N ALA A 80 -6.57 -15.07 0.79
CA ALA A 80 -7.75 -15.83 1.23
C ALA A 80 -8.53 -16.39 0.03
N VAL A 81 -8.75 -15.55 -0.98
CA VAL A 81 -9.47 -15.96 -2.20
C VAL A 81 -8.64 -16.96 -3.02
N GLU A 82 -7.36 -16.68 -3.26
CA GLU A 82 -6.49 -17.58 -4.03
C GLU A 82 -6.39 -18.98 -3.39
N LEU A 83 -6.20 -19.05 -2.07
CA LEU A 83 -6.14 -20.31 -1.35
C LEU A 83 -7.46 -21.07 -1.40
N THR A 84 -8.58 -20.38 -1.18
CA THR A 84 -9.88 -21.04 -1.09
C THR A 84 -10.36 -21.54 -2.46
N GLU A 85 -10.22 -20.72 -3.50
CA GLU A 85 -10.77 -21.02 -4.81
C GLU A 85 -9.83 -21.81 -5.72
N ARG A 86 -8.50 -21.57 -5.61
CA ARG A 86 -7.52 -22.09 -6.58
C ARG A 86 -6.50 -23.06 -6.00
N LEU A 87 -6.27 -23.06 -4.67
CA LEU A 87 -5.22 -23.80 -3.98
C LEU A 87 -5.76 -24.62 -2.79
N PRO A 88 -6.83 -25.41 -2.94
CA PRO A 88 -7.51 -26.07 -1.81
C PRO A 88 -6.62 -27.07 -1.06
N ARG A 89 -5.69 -27.76 -1.73
CA ARG A 89 -4.76 -28.69 -1.06
C ARG A 89 -3.74 -27.93 -0.22
N THR A 90 -3.24 -26.81 -0.72
CA THR A 90 -2.34 -25.92 0.02
C THR A 90 -3.08 -25.26 1.20
N ALA A 91 -4.35 -24.84 1.02
CA ALA A 91 -5.20 -24.35 2.10
C ALA A 91 -5.36 -25.38 3.24
N ALA A 92 -5.48 -26.65 2.93
CA ALA A 92 -5.53 -27.73 3.94
C ALA A 92 -4.23 -27.79 4.79
N LEU A 93 -3.07 -27.56 4.20
CA LEU A 93 -1.80 -27.49 4.95
C LEU A 93 -1.76 -26.31 5.92
N LEU A 94 -2.31 -25.17 5.54
CA LEU A 94 -2.46 -24.01 6.42
C LEU A 94 -3.48 -24.29 7.53
N ALA A 95 -4.64 -24.85 7.22
CA ALA A 95 -5.67 -25.18 8.21
C ALA A 95 -5.17 -26.16 9.28
N THR A 96 -4.27 -27.08 8.91
CA THR A 96 -3.62 -27.98 9.87
C THR A 96 -2.46 -27.33 10.63
N GLY A 97 -2.14 -26.06 10.36
CA GLY A 97 -1.02 -25.35 10.96
C GLY A 97 0.35 -25.86 10.49
N TRP A 98 0.42 -26.56 9.35
CA TRP A 98 1.70 -27.02 8.80
C TRP A 98 2.51 -25.88 8.17
N ILE A 99 1.87 -24.98 7.42
CA ILE A 99 2.45 -23.75 6.90
C ILE A 99 1.83 -22.54 7.59
N GLY A 100 2.56 -21.43 7.67
CA GLY A 100 2.07 -20.16 8.22
C GLY A 100 1.64 -19.19 7.12
N ILE A 101 1.06 -18.08 7.52
CA ILE A 101 0.50 -17.05 6.62
C ILE A 101 1.52 -16.47 5.66
N LEU A 102 2.80 -16.32 6.07
CA LEU A 102 3.86 -15.82 5.18
C LEU A 102 4.14 -16.77 4.01
N ALA A 103 4.12 -18.08 4.28
CA ALA A 103 4.23 -19.07 3.21
C ALA A 103 3.00 -19.06 2.30
N ALA A 104 1.80 -18.96 2.89
CA ALA A 104 0.54 -18.85 2.16
C ALA A 104 0.50 -17.63 1.22
N HIS A 105 0.91 -16.46 1.72
CA HIS A 105 1.06 -15.24 0.91
C HIS A 105 2.03 -15.44 -0.25
N THR A 106 3.21 -16.01 0.03
CA THR A 106 4.22 -16.26 -1.00
C THR A 106 3.69 -17.22 -2.08
N ILE A 107 2.97 -18.25 -1.69
CA ILE A 107 2.39 -19.21 -2.66
C ILE A 107 1.33 -18.54 -3.51
N ALA A 108 0.41 -17.78 -2.90
CA ALA A 108 -0.63 -17.04 -3.62
C ALA A 108 -0.05 -16.02 -4.60
N GLU A 109 1.00 -15.29 -4.22
CA GLU A 109 1.69 -14.31 -5.06
C GLU A 109 2.37 -14.98 -6.27
N GLU A 110 3.14 -16.04 -6.04
CA GLU A 110 3.89 -16.73 -7.10
C GLU A 110 2.98 -17.50 -8.09
N THR A 111 1.75 -17.83 -7.68
CA THR A 111 0.77 -18.55 -8.51
C THR A 111 -0.32 -17.65 -9.11
N ALA A 112 -0.38 -16.38 -8.75
CA ALA A 112 -1.47 -15.45 -9.10
C ALA A 112 -1.75 -15.34 -10.60
N LEU A 113 -0.72 -15.48 -11.43
CA LEU A 113 -0.80 -15.35 -12.89
C LEU A 113 -0.86 -16.69 -13.65
N VAL A 114 -0.85 -17.80 -12.95
CA VAL A 114 -1.02 -19.12 -13.57
C VAL A 114 -2.47 -19.26 -14.05
N ALA A 115 -2.66 -19.79 -15.25
CA ALA A 115 -3.98 -20.00 -15.81
C ALA A 115 -4.80 -21.00 -14.97
N ASP A 116 -6.09 -20.74 -14.78
CA ASP A 116 -6.95 -21.52 -13.87
C ASP A 116 -6.99 -23.02 -14.19
N HIS A 117 -6.94 -23.38 -15.46
CA HIS A 117 -6.94 -24.79 -15.88
C HIS A 117 -5.67 -25.56 -15.48
N LEU A 118 -4.55 -24.86 -15.21
CA LEU A 118 -3.29 -25.46 -14.74
C LEU A 118 -3.20 -25.53 -13.21
N MET A 119 -4.05 -24.78 -12.51
CA MET A 119 -3.98 -24.67 -11.06
C MET A 119 -4.14 -25.99 -10.31
N PRO A 120 -5.01 -26.94 -10.71
CA PRO A 120 -5.12 -28.23 -10.02
C PRO A 120 -3.80 -29.01 -10.00
N ASP A 121 -3.01 -28.97 -11.09
CA ASP A 121 -1.69 -29.62 -11.15
C ASP A 121 -0.65 -28.86 -10.34
N VAL A 122 -0.67 -27.52 -10.40
CA VAL A 122 0.21 -26.64 -9.61
C VAL A 122 -0.03 -26.85 -8.12
N ASP A 123 -1.28 -26.81 -7.64
CA ASP A 123 -1.64 -27.00 -6.22
C ASP A 123 -1.24 -28.40 -5.73
N ARG A 124 -1.47 -29.43 -6.56
CA ARG A 124 -1.04 -30.80 -6.25
C ARG A 124 0.48 -30.87 -6.04
N ARG A 125 1.28 -30.35 -6.97
CA ARG A 125 2.76 -30.38 -6.89
C ARG A 125 3.29 -29.55 -5.73
N ILE A 126 2.71 -28.38 -5.47
CA ILE A 126 3.07 -27.54 -4.33
C ILE A 126 2.76 -28.26 -3.04
N SER A 127 1.54 -28.79 -2.88
CA SER A 127 1.12 -29.47 -1.66
C SER A 127 1.95 -30.74 -1.38
N GLU A 128 2.25 -31.55 -2.39
CA GLU A 128 3.16 -32.71 -2.30
C GLU A 128 4.59 -32.27 -1.92
N GLY A 129 5.08 -31.20 -2.58
CA GLY A 129 6.38 -30.62 -2.28
C GLY A 129 6.51 -30.05 -0.87
N LEU A 130 5.40 -29.63 -0.24
CA LEU A 130 5.34 -29.08 1.11
C LEU A 130 4.98 -30.14 2.16
N ALA A 131 4.31 -31.21 1.80
CA ALA A 131 3.76 -32.20 2.72
C ALA A 131 4.81 -32.69 3.74
N PRO A 132 4.40 -32.95 5.00
CA PRO A 132 5.28 -33.54 5.98
C PRO A 132 5.70 -34.94 5.53
N THR A 133 6.96 -35.25 5.70
CA THR A 133 7.53 -36.57 5.44
C THR A 133 8.33 -37.04 6.63
N ARG A 134 8.75 -38.32 6.67
CA ARG A 134 9.64 -38.82 7.74
C ARG A 134 10.90 -37.97 7.92
N ARG A 135 11.44 -37.40 6.83
CA ARG A 135 12.64 -36.55 6.83
C ARG A 135 12.32 -35.05 6.95
N ARG A 136 11.11 -34.63 6.58
CA ARG A 136 10.69 -33.23 6.64
C ARG A 136 9.78 -33.02 7.85
N THR A 137 10.36 -32.51 8.91
CA THR A 137 9.68 -32.21 10.18
C THR A 137 9.13 -30.78 10.27
N HIS A 138 9.59 -29.90 9.35
CA HIS A 138 9.19 -28.50 9.27
C HIS A 138 8.99 -28.11 7.80
N PRO A 139 8.12 -27.11 7.51
CA PRO A 139 8.01 -26.57 6.16
C PRO A 139 9.31 -25.88 5.74
N PRO A 140 9.60 -25.76 4.45
CA PRO A 140 10.75 -25.03 3.97
C PRO A 140 10.70 -23.55 4.36
N ARG A 141 11.85 -22.95 4.62
CA ARG A 141 11.96 -21.49 4.80
C ARG A 141 11.59 -20.77 3.50
N LEU A 142 11.28 -19.47 3.57
CA LEU A 142 10.77 -18.70 2.44
C LEU A 142 11.69 -18.72 1.20
N GLY A 143 13.01 -18.65 1.38
CA GLY A 143 13.94 -18.70 0.25
C GLY A 143 13.89 -20.02 -0.54
N PRO A 144 14.08 -21.18 0.11
CA PRO A 144 13.87 -22.47 -0.53
C PRO A 144 12.44 -22.67 -1.08
N LEU A 145 11.41 -22.16 -0.38
CA LEU A 145 10.01 -22.19 -0.84
C LEU A 145 9.88 -21.47 -2.19
N ARG A 146 10.34 -20.24 -2.29
CA ARG A 146 10.29 -19.48 -3.56
C ARG A 146 10.98 -20.19 -4.71
N LYS A 147 12.15 -20.78 -4.47
CA LYS A 147 12.85 -21.57 -5.50
C LYS A 147 12.04 -22.79 -5.95
N MET A 148 11.36 -23.44 -5.02
CA MET A 148 10.48 -24.58 -5.33
C MET A 148 9.27 -24.12 -6.17
N LEU A 149 8.61 -23.03 -5.75
CA LEU A 149 7.46 -22.46 -6.45
C LEU A 149 7.82 -22.05 -7.88
N LEU A 150 8.93 -21.33 -8.05
CA LEU A 150 9.40 -20.89 -9.36
C LEU A 150 9.60 -22.08 -10.31
N ARG A 151 10.24 -23.16 -9.83
CA ARG A 151 10.43 -24.38 -10.62
C ARG A 151 9.09 -25.06 -10.95
N THR A 152 8.19 -25.14 -9.98
CA THR A 152 6.88 -25.78 -10.16
C THR A 152 6.03 -25.02 -11.17
N VAL A 153 5.93 -23.70 -11.00
CA VAL A 153 5.15 -22.84 -11.90
C VAL A 153 5.73 -22.84 -13.32
N SER A 154 7.06 -22.72 -13.45
CA SER A 154 7.71 -22.75 -14.78
C SER A 154 7.55 -24.12 -15.48
N ALA A 155 7.50 -25.21 -14.71
CA ALA A 155 7.28 -26.55 -15.27
C ALA A 155 5.82 -26.81 -15.68
N CYS A 156 4.85 -26.17 -15.00
CA CYS A 156 3.43 -26.34 -15.32
C CYS A 156 2.93 -25.33 -16.35
N ASP A 157 3.50 -24.13 -16.38
CA ASP A 157 3.11 -23.02 -17.26
C ASP A 157 4.34 -22.34 -17.88
N PRO A 158 5.04 -23.00 -18.79
CA PRO A 158 6.21 -22.42 -19.44
C PRO A 158 5.86 -21.23 -20.35
N LEU A 159 4.69 -21.23 -20.97
CA LEU A 159 4.26 -20.15 -21.86
C LEU A 159 3.79 -18.89 -21.12
N GLY A 160 3.38 -19.01 -19.86
CA GLY A 160 3.03 -17.86 -19.03
C GLY A 160 4.24 -17.12 -18.47
N ALA A 161 5.47 -17.62 -18.65
CA ALA A 161 6.67 -17.01 -18.09
C ALA A 161 6.91 -15.57 -18.61
N ASP A 162 6.71 -15.35 -19.91
CA ASP A 162 6.89 -14.04 -20.55
C ASP A 162 5.85 -13.03 -20.06
N ALA A 163 4.59 -13.45 -19.92
CA ALA A 163 3.52 -12.62 -19.39
C ALA A 163 3.79 -12.22 -17.92
N ARG A 164 4.33 -13.15 -17.12
CA ARG A 164 4.73 -12.87 -15.74
C ARG A 164 5.91 -11.88 -15.66
N ALA A 165 6.90 -12.06 -16.53
CA ALA A 165 8.05 -11.15 -16.61
C ALA A 165 7.60 -9.73 -17.00
N GLU A 166 6.71 -9.59 -17.99
CA GLU A 166 6.17 -8.31 -18.39
C GLU A 166 5.35 -7.65 -17.28
N GLN A 167 4.56 -8.42 -16.55
CA GLN A 167 3.81 -7.89 -15.42
C GLN A 167 4.72 -7.48 -14.26
N SER A 168 5.77 -8.22 -13.99
CA SER A 168 6.77 -7.86 -12.97
C SER A 168 7.42 -6.51 -13.28
N ARG A 169 7.73 -6.23 -14.55
CA ARG A 169 8.25 -4.92 -14.99
C ARG A 169 7.30 -3.75 -14.67
N ARG A 170 5.98 -3.99 -14.70
CA ARG A 170 4.96 -2.96 -14.35
C ARG A 170 4.85 -2.69 -12.87
N GLY A 171 5.38 -3.57 -12.03
CA GLY A 171 5.41 -3.46 -10.58
C GLY A 171 6.63 -2.71 -10.02
N GLN A 172 7.47 -2.10 -10.88
CA GLN A 172 8.61 -1.31 -10.43
C GLN A 172 8.15 -0.10 -9.62
N ASP A 173 8.79 0.12 -8.47
CA ASP A 173 8.49 1.23 -7.57
C ASP A 173 9.69 1.56 -6.68
N VAL A 174 9.66 2.75 -6.07
CA VAL A 174 10.64 3.19 -5.07
C VAL A 174 9.90 3.66 -3.84
N GLU A 175 10.20 3.05 -2.71
CA GLU A 175 9.58 3.36 -1.42
C GLU A 175 10.62 3.92 -0.45
N LEU A 176 10.19 4.89 0.36
CA LEU A 176 10.94 5.44 1.49
C LEU A 176 10.27 5.00 2.78
N VAL A 177 11.04 4.35 3.66
CA VAL A 177 10.57 3.92 4.99
C VAL A 177 11.40 4.63 6.06
N PRO A 178 10.80 5.53 6.85
CA PRO A 178 11.47 6.16 7.98
C PRO A 178 11.90 5.13 9.03
N LEU A 179 13.08 5.34 9.60
CA LEU A 179 13.61 4.58 10.74
C LEU A 179 13.86 5.52 11.91
N ARG A 180 14.36 4.97 13.01
CA ARG A 180 14.80 5.74 14.17
C ARG A 180 16.13 6.44 13.88
N ASP A 181 16.43 7.49 14.66
CA ASP A 181 17.72 8.17 14.71
C ASP A 181 18.14 8.74 13.35
N ASP A 182 17.24 9.51 12.72
CA ASP A 182 17.44 10.23 11.44
C ASP A 182 17.84 9.33 10.27
N ARG A 183 17.49 8.04 10.32
CA ARG A 183 17.73 7.07 9.26
C ARG A 183 16.46 6.74 8.50
N ALA A 184 16.62 6.34 7.24
CA ALA A 184 15.53 5.83 6.42
C ALA A 184 16.05 4.68 5.53
N ILE A 185 15.11 3.82 5.10
CA ILE A 185 15.37 2.81 4.07
C ILE A 185 14.75 3.30 2.77
N ILE A 186 15.52 3.23 1.69
CA ILE A 186 15.01 3.32 0.32
C ILE A 186 14.97 1.91 -0.23
N THR A 187 13.79 1.45 -0.61
CA THR A 187 13.59 0.14 -1.26
C THR A 187 13.20 0.40 -2.70
N ALA A 188 13.97 -0.12 -3.64
CA ALA A 188 13.66 -0.05 -5.06
C ALA A 188 13.34 -1.46 -5.59
N THR A 189 12.15 -1.63 -6.18
CA THR A 189 11.77 -2.82 -6.94
C THR A 189 12.01 -2.55 -8.41
N LEU A 190 13.00 -3.20 -8.98
CA LEU A 190 13.50 -2.99 -10.33
C LEU A 190 13.57 -4.31 -11.09
N THR A 191 13.93 -4.27 -12.38
CA THR A 191 14.36 -5.50 -13.08
C THR A 191 15.62 -6.05 -12.44
N ALA A 192 15.87 -7.34 -12.56
CA ALA A 192 17.09 -7.93 -12.02
C ALA A 192 18.36 -7.31 -12.64
N GLU A 193 18.29 -6.97 -13.94
CA GLU A 193 19.37 -6.34 -14.68
C GLU A 193 19.70 -4.95 -14.14
N ASP A 194 18.68 -4.07 -14.02
CA ASP A 194 18.83 -2.72 -13.48
C ASP A 194 19.33 -2.74 -12.02
N ALA A 195 18.81 -3.65 -11.21
CA ALA A 195 19.20 -3.78 -9.81
C ALA A 195 20.67 -4.21 -9.67
N LEU A 196 21.13 -5.15 -10.52
CA LEU A 196 22.55 -5.57 -10.57
C LEU A 196 23.44 -4.43 -11.05
N GLU A 197 23.03 -3.69 -12.09
CA GLU A 197 23.82 -2.55 -12.58
C GLU A 197 24.00 -1.48 -11.50
N ILE A 198 22.92 -1.11 -10.78
CA ILE A 198 23.03 -0.16 -9.68
C ILE A 198 23.93 -0.69 -8.57
N ALA A 199 23.76 -1.96 -8.18
CA ALA A 199 24.56 -2.58 -7.12
C ALA A 199 26.06 -2.58 -7.50
N ASP A 200 26.40 -2.93 -8.74
CA ASP A 200 27.79 -2.94 -9.23
C ASP A 200 28.39 -1.55 -9.26
N ARG A 201 27.64 -0.53 -9.70
CA ARG A 201 28.10 0.87 -9.69
C ARG A 201 28.33 1.39 -8.28
N VAL A 202 27.43 1.08 -7.34
CA VAL A 202 27.58 1.43 -5.92
C VAL A 202 28.82 0.78 -5.33
N GLU A 203 29.05 -0.50 -5.63
CA GLU A 203 30.22 -1.25 -5.17
C GLU A 203 31.50 -0.70 -5.79
N ALA A 204 31.51 -0.36 -7.09
CA ALA A 204 32.62 0.26 -7.75
C ALA A 204 33.05 1.58 -7.12
N LEU A 205 32.04 2.46 -6.84
CA LEU A 205 32.29 3.72 -6.14
C LEU A 205 32.85 3.49 -4.73
N ALA A 206 32.26 2.55 -3.97
CA ALA A 206 32.72 2.24 -2.62
C ALA A 206 34.21 1.80 -2.59
N ARG A 207 34.70 1.14 -3.65
CA ARG A 207 36.10 0.73 -3.78
C ARG A 207 37.08 1.86 -4.15
N THR A 208 36.57 3.02 -4.57
CA THR A 208 37.42 4.20 -4.84
C THR A 208 37.81 4.96 -3.58
N ALA A 209 37.33 4.54 -2.41
CA ALA A 209 37.67 5.17 -1.15
C ALA A 209 39.18 5.16 -0.93
N PRO A 210 39.79 6.29 -0.50
CA PRO A 210 41.22 6.38 -0.24
C PRO A 210 41.64 5.46 0.92
N ALA A 211 42.87 5.02 0.90
CA ALA A 211 43.45 4.27 2.01
C ALA A 211 43.37 5.09 3.30
N GLY A 212 42.79 4.50 4.37
CA GLY A 212 42.63 5.18 5.65
C GLY A 212 41.30 5.92 5.78
N ASP A 213 40.36 5.81 4.85
CA ASP A 213 38.99 6.32 5.03
C ASP A 213 38.34 5.72 6.30
N PRO A 214 37.84 6.52 7.21
CA PRO A 214 37.30 6.03 8.50
C PRO A 214 35.95 5.30 8.35
N ARG A 215 35.30 5.38 7.20
CA ARG A 215 33.98 4.79 6.96
C ARG A 215 34.06 3.29 6.75
N THR A 216 33.07 2.56 7.25
CA THR A 216 32.87 1.15 6.95
C THR A 216 32.46 0.94 5.48
N LEU A 217 32.64 -0.24 4.94
CA LEU A 217 32.19 -0.59 3.58
C LEU A 217 30.71 -0.34 3.37
N GLY A 218 29.86 -0.58 4.41
CA GLY A 218 28.43 -0.26 4.36
C GLY A 218 28.17 1.24 4.22
N GLN A 219 28.90 2.07 4.96
CA GLN A 219 28.81 3.54 4.86
C GLN A 219 29.31 4.04 3.51
N LEU A 220 30.36 3.44 2.95
CA LEU A 220 30.89 3.77 1.61
C LEU A 220 29.86 3.42 0.52
N ARG A 221 29.17 2.28 0.63
CA ARG A 221 28.08 1.92 -0.30
C ARG A 221 26.92 2.91 -0.21
N ALA A 222 26.52 3.32 0.98
CA ALA A 222 25.48 4.34 1.16
C ALA A 222 25.91 5.69 0.54
N ALA A 223 27.15 6.09 0.76
CA ALA A 223 27.72 7.28 0.13
C ALA A 223 27.80 7.15 -1.40
N GLY A 224 28.11 5.97 -1.93
CA GLY A 224 28.10 5.67 -3.37
C GLY A 224 26.72 5.81 -3.98
N LEU A 225 25.67 5.30 -3.32
CA LEU A 225 24.29 5.47 -3.77
C LEU A 225 23.89 6.95 -3.80
N LEU A 226 24.25 7.72 -2.77
CA LEU A 226 24.02 9.15 -2.72
C LEU A 226 24.77 9.89 -3.84
N ALA A 227 26.03 9.52 -4.12
CA ALA A 227 26.81 10.07 -5.21
C ALA A 227 26.11 9.84 -6.56
N LEU A 228 25.67 8.63 -6.85
CA LEU A 228 24.90 8.29 -8.06
C LEU A 228 23.64 9.13 -8.20
N SER A 229 22.88 9.32 -7.13
CA SER A 229 21.66 10.13 -7.13
C SER A 229 21.93 11.63 -7.41
N ARG A 230 23.15 12.10 -7.13
CA ARG A 230 23.64 13.45 -7.39
C ARG A 230 24.33 13.60 -8.76
N GLY A 231 24.46 12.52 -9.53
CA GLY A 231 25.19 12.49 -10.78
C GLY A 231 26.71 12.59 -10.62
N TRP A 232 27.23 12.23 -9.44
CA TRP A 232 28.67 12.27 -9.16
C TRP A 232 29.35 10.97 -9.56
N SER A 233 30.55 11.09 -10.09
CA SER A 233 31.44 9.97 -10.45
C SER A 233 32.44 9.58 -9.35
N CYS A 234 32.40 10.23 -8.20
CA CYS A 234 33.27 10.00 -7.05
C CYS A 234 32.47 9.98 -5.76
N LEU A 235 33.04 9.38 -4.72
CA LEU A 235 32.46 9.41 -3.38
C LEU A 235 32.51 10.82 -2.80
N PRO A 236 31.44 11.22 -2.04
CA PRO A 236 31.54 12.40 -1.19
C PRO A 236 32.63 12.19 -0.13
N ASP A 237 33.21 13.28 0.37
CA ASP A 237 34.12 13.24 1.51
C ASP A 237 33.37 12.74 2.79
N PRO A 238 34.05 12.48 3.92
CA PRO A 238 33.40 12.05 5.15
C PRO A 238 32.36 13.02 5.73
N ARG A 239 32.36 14.29 5.28
CA ARG A 239 31.36 15.31 5.64
C ARG A 239 30.18 15.34 4.67
N GLY A 240 30.19 14.51 3.64
CA GLY A 240 29.14 14.42 2.62
C GLY A 240 29.25 15.45 1.50
N GLU A 241 30.40 16.15 1.39
CA GLU A 241 30.64 17.15 0.36
C GLU A 241 31.36 16.57 -0.86
N HIS A 242 31.14 17.19 -2.03
CA HIS A 242 31.88 16.83 -3.25
C HIS A 242 33.35 17.26 -3.13
N PRO A 243 34.30 16.37 -3.37
CA PRO A 243 35.72 16.66 -3.10
C PRO A 243 36.35 17.69 -4.05
N GLY A 244 35.71 18.10 -5.13
CA GLY A 244 36.38 18.92 -6.14
C GLY A 244 35.62 20.06 -6.79
N ASP A 245 34.28 20.23 -6.57
CA ASP A 245 33.48 21.22 -7.31
C ASP A 245 32.44 21.91 -6.48
N PRO A 246 32.60 23.23 -6.20
CA PRO A 246 31.57 24.04 -5.47
C PRO A 246 30.26 24.22 -6.27
N GLU A 247 30.29 24.19 -7.60
CA GLU A 247 29.07 24.34 -8.42
C GLU A 247 28.25 23.07 -8.46
N ALA A 248 28.90 21.89 -8.47
CA ALA A 248 28.23 20.60 -8.34
C ALA A 248 27.45 20.48 -6.99
N ARG A 249 27.92 21.18 -5.94
CA ARG A 249 27.22 21.30 -4.64
C ARG A 249 25.89 22.04 -4.78
N SER A 250 25.85 23.10 -5.60
CA SER A 250 24.66 23.95 -5.79
C SER A 250 23.58 23.29 -6.65
N ALA A 251 23.96 22.55 -7.67
CA ALA A 251 23.00 21.90 -8.58
C ALA A 251 22.25 20.73 -7.95
N ALA A 252 22.88 20.01 -7.01
CA ALA A 252 22.31 18.83 -6.36
C ALA A 252 21.27 19.15 -5.25
N ARG A 253 21.20 20.38 -4.77
CA ARG A 253 20.37 20.79 -3.62
C ARG A 253 19.06 21.51 -3.97
N ARG A 254 18.41 21.22 -5.09
CA ARG A 254 17.07 21.75 -5.39
C ARG A 254 15.93 20.88 -4.85
N VAL A 255 16.17 20.12 -3.80
CA VAL A 255 15.10 19.40 -3.11
C VAL A 255 14.54 20.33 -2.01
N VAL A 256 13.26 20.65 -2.10
CA VAL A 256 12.56 21.36 -1.04
C VAL A 256 12.16 20.36 0.03
N LEU A 257 12.72 20.51 1.23
CA LEU A 257 12.30 19.77 2.41
C LEU A 257 11.33 20.65 3.22
N HIS A 258 10.15 20.13 3.49
CA HIS A 258 9.21 20.79 4.38
C HIS A 258 9.46 20.32 5.81
N ALA A 259 9.65 21.24 6.71
CA ALA A 259 9.80 20.97 8.14
C ALA A 259 8.66 21.64 8.91
N TYR A 260 8.20 20.96 9.95
CA TYR A 260 7.23 21.46 10.91
C TYR A 260 7.93 21.68 12.24
N ASP A 261 7.66 22.82 12.87
CA ASP A 261 8.17 23.17 14.20
C ASP A 261 6.97 23.29 15.14
N ASP A 262 6.93 22.47 16.17
CA ASP A 262 5.87 22.50 17.19
C ASP A 262 6.12 23.53 18.31
N GLY A 263 7.18 24.33 18.18
CA GLY A 263 7.56 25.36 19.15
C GLY A 263 8.22 24.81 20.43
N SER A 264 8.58 23.53 20.47
CA SER A 264 9.26 22.92 21.62
C SER A 264 10.67 23.53 21.81
N PRO A 265 11.11 23.79 23.05
CA PRO A 265 12.41 24.40 23.30
C PRO A 265 13.58 23.57 22.76
N GLY A 266 14.58 24.23 22.20
CA GLY A 266 15.85 23.62 21.77
C GLY A 266 15.70 22.75 20.53
N ASN A 267 14.85 23.15 19.56
CA ASN A 267 14.62 22.50 18.27
C ASN A 267 14.21 21.02 18.37
N ARG A 268 13.66 20.60 19.51
CA ARG A 268 13.26 19.21 19.75
C ARG A 268 11.92 18.85 19.09
N GLY A 269 11.15 19.87 18.68
CA GLY A 269 9.84 19.71 18.04
C GLY A 269 9.89 19.74 16.52
N ILE A 270 11.07 19.67 15.89
CA ILE A 270 11.17 19.71 14.43
C ILE A 270 10.93 18.32 13.83
N SER A 271 10.04 18.28 12.85
CA SER A 271 9.71 17.09 12.09
C SER A 271 9.80 17.36 10.59
N LEU A 272 10.39 16.43 9.83
CA LEU A 272 10.41 16.48 8.38
C LEU A 272 9.15 15.85 7.79
N ALA A 273 8.57 16.52 6.83
CA ALA A 273 7.46 15.99 6.06
C ALA A 273 7.81 14.65 5.39
N GLY A 274 6.95 13.63 5.57
CA GLY A 274 7.17 12.29 5.02
C GLY A 274 8.21 11.43 5.74
N TYR A 275 8.87 11.99 6.77
CA TYR A 275 9.83 11.25 7.61
C TYR A 275 9.36 11.16 9.08
N GLY A 276 9.06 12.29 9.70
CA GLY A 276 8.70 12.41 11.11
C GLY A 276 9.71 13.23 11.94
N PRO A 277 9.72 13.07 13.25
CA PRO A 277 10.60 13.81 14.14
C PRO A 277 12.07 13.57 13.83
N VAL A 278 12.88 14.62 13.88
CA VAL A 278 14.34 14.56 13.73
C VAL A 278 15.05 14.91 15.04
N THR A 279 16.31 14.48 15.15
CA THR A 279 17.13 14.84 16.34
C THR A 279 17.47 16.33 16.35
N GLY A 280 17.77 16.89 17.53
CA GLY A 280 18.16 18.29 17.66
C GLY A 280 19.37 18.67 16.78
N HIS A 281 20.33 17.75 16.59
CA HIS A 281 21.48 17.98 15.71
C HIS A 281 21.05 18.20 14.24
N THR A 282 20.22 17.32 13.71
CA THR A 282 19.67 17.45 12.34
C THR A 282 18.78 18.68 12.21
N ALA A 283 18.01 18.99 13.24
CA ALA A 283 17.19 20.20 13.31
C ALA A 283 18.04 21.48 13.22
N ASP A 284 19.15 21.55 13.97
CA ASP A 284 20.10 22.66 13.94
C ASP A 284 20.77 22.81 12.56
N GLU A 285 21.08 21.71 11.89
CA GLU A 285 21.60 21.73 10.52
C GLU A 285 20.58 22.26 9.52
N LEU A 286 19.35 21.81 9.63
CA LEU A 286 18.25 22.25 8.75
C LEU A 286 17.96 23.74 8.94
N GLN A 287 17.93 24.24 10.15
CA GLN A 287 17.62 25.65 10.44
C GLN A 287 18.66 26.65 9.90
N ARG A 288 19.92 26.23 9.72
CA ARG A 288 20.96 27.12 9.16
C ARG A 288 20.65 27.55 7.72
N ASP A 289 19.87 26.76 6.97
CA ASP A 289 19.62 26.97 5.53
C ASP A 289 18.15 27.33 5.21
N VAL A 290 17.28 27.52 6.23
CA VAL A 290 15.82 27.65 6.03
C VAL A 290 15.35 29.10 6.00
N ARG A 291 14.46 29.41 5.07
CA ARG A 291 13.63 30.64 5.09
C ARG A 291 12.34 30.35 5.84
N HIS A 292 12.13 31.03 6.96
CA HIS A 292 10.94 30.88 7.79
C HIS A 292 9.77 31.68 7.25
N ARG A 293 8.58 31.06 7.26
CA ARG A 293 7.30 31.75 7.07
C ARG A 293 6.40 31.39 8.24
N VAL A 294 5.97 32.38 9.00
CA VAL A 294 5.01 32.20 10.09
C VAL A 294 3.60 32.50 9.57
N THR A 295 2.63 31.67 9.91
CA THR A 295 1.21 31.85 9.59
C THR A 295 0.39 31.61 10.86
N GLU A 296 -0.50 32.54 11.15
CA GLU A 296 -1.38 32.44 12.33
C GLU A 296 -2.47 31.39 12.09
N LEU A 297 -2.65 30.50 13.09
CA LEU A 297 -3.66 29.44 13.01
C LEU A 297 -5.10 29.97 12.92
N SER A 298 -5.39 31.10 13.55
CA SER A 298 -6.68 31.78 13.52
C SER A 298 -7.14 32.09 12.10
N GLU A 299 -6.21 32.47 11.21
CA GLU A 299 -6.50 32.79 9.81
C GLU A 299 -6.90 31.52 9.02
N LEU A 300 -6.41 30.35 9.42
CA LEU A 300 -6.67 29.08 8.76
C LEU A 300 -8.00 28.43 9.19
N ALA A 301 -8.59 28.90 10.28
CA ALA A 301 -9.79 28.37 10.89
C ALA A 301 -11.05 29.19 10.59
N ASP A 302 -10.94 30.38 10.05
CA ASP A 302 -12.08 31.29 9.84
C ASP A 302 -12.96 30.84 8.63
N PRO A 303 -14.22 30.33 8.88
CA PRO A 303 -15.11 29.88 7.84
C PRO A 303 -15.75 31.04 7.04
N ASP A 304 -15.76 32.24 7.60
CA ASP A 304 -16.38 33.42 6.99
C ASP A 304 -15.41 34.14 6.07
N SER A 305 -14.12 33.74 6.09
CA SER A 305 -13.11 34.30 5.20
C SER A 305 -13.42 34.01 3.73
N ALA A 306 -13.02 34.91 2.84
CA ALA A 306 -13.11 34.68 1.42
C ALA A 306 -12.27 33.46 0.96
N ALA A 307 -11.24 33.09 1.72
CA ALA A 307 -10.41 31.92 1.46
C ALA A 307 -11.17 30.61 1.74
N ALA A 308 -12.00 30.57 2.78
CA ALA A 308 -12.80 29.41 3.14
C ALA A 308 -13.86 29.03 2.10
N ARG A 309 -14.22 29.94 1.22
CA ARG A 309 -15.19 29.74 0.15
C ARG A 309 -14.55 29.32 -1.18
N ARG A 310 -13.24 29.12 -1.23
CA ARG A 310 -12.52 28.60 -2.40
C ARG A 310 -12.36 27.10 -2.28
N HIS A 311 -12.48 26.38 -3.39
CA HIS A 311 -12.25 24.92 -3.39
C HIS A 311 -10.80 24.54 -3.06
N ALA A 312 -9.83 25.27 -3.63
CA ALA A 312 -8.42 25.00 -3.40
C ALA A 312 -7.94 25.66 -2.10
N PRO A 313 -7.34 24.92 -1.16
CA PRO A 313 -6.75 25.47 0.05
C PRO A 313 -5.51 26.34 -0.29
N SER A 314 -5.22 27.34 0.55
CA SER A 314 -3.95 28.03 0.49
C SER A 314 -2.78 27.07 0.84
N GLU A 315 -1.58 27.43 0.40
CA GLU A 315 -0.38 26.61 0.70
C GLU A 315 -0.19 26.45 2.22
N ALA A 316 -0.37 27.53 2.98
CA ALA A 316 -0.28 27.50 4.45
C ALA A 316 -1.30 26.55 5.08
N LEU A 317 -2.58 26.60 4.64
CA LEU A 317 -3.62 25.71 5.12
C LEU A 317 -3.31 24.24 4.74
N ALA A 318 -2.83 24.03 3.51
CA ALA A 318 -2.47 22.69 3.05
C ALA A 318 -1.32 22.09 3.89
N HIS A 319 -0.28 22.86 4.18
CA HIS A 319 0.83 22.44 5.04
C HIS A 319 0.37 22.17 6.47
N PHE A 320 -0.46 23.06 7.03
CA PHE A 320 -1.00 22.84 8.38
C PHE A 320 -1.80 21.54 8.47
N CYS A 321 -2.75 21.31 7.56
CA CYS A 321 -3.57 20.09 7.57
C CYS A 321 -2.71 18.81 7.44
N ARG A 322 -1.70 18.82 6.56
CA ARG A 322 -0.77 17.70 6.41
C ARG A 322 0.10 17.49 7.64
N GLY A 323 0.63 18.58 8.20
CA GLY A 323 1.42 18.55 9.44
C GLY A 323 0.61 18.10 10.65
N ARG A 324 -0.68 18.39 10.70
CA ARG A 324 -1.62 17.89 11.72
C ARG A 324 -1.88 16.40 11.55
N ASP A 325 -2.20 15.96 10.33
CA ASP A 325 -2.66 14.60 10.07
C ASP A 325 -1.52 13.58 10.02
N GLY A 326 -0.34 13.97 9.51
CA GLY A 326 0.86 13.14 9.38
C GLY A 326 0.74 12.05 8.34
N THR A 327 -0.39 11.34 8.32
CA THR A 327 -0.73 10.29 7.34
C THR A 327 -2.17 10.46 6.86
N CYS A 328 -2.57 9.68 5.87
CA CYS A 328 -3.99 9.52 5.52
C CYS A 328 -4.78 9.14 6.78
N VAL A 329 -5.82 9.91 7.08
CA VAL A 329 -6.61 9.77 8.33
C VAL A 329 -7.56 8.57 8.34
N PHE A 330 -7.59 7.77 7.27
CA PHE A 330 -8.34 6.51 7.23
C PHE A 330 -7.70 5.46 8.16
N PRO A 331 -8.51 4.66 8.89
CA PRO A 331 -8.02 3.64 9.82
C PRO A 331 -6.94 2.74 9.22
N GLY A 332 -5.79 2.63 9.90
CA GLY A 332 -4.67 1.78 9.51
C GLY A 332 -3.90 2.23 8.26
N CYS A 333 -4.26 3.33 7.60
CA CYS A 333 -3.53 3.82 6.44
C CYS A 333 -2.26 4.56 6.85
N GLN A 334 -1.14 4.17 6.26
CA GLN A 334 0.19 4.76 6.53
C GLN A 334 0.71 5.63 5.38
N THR A 335 -0.14 5.94 4.39
CA THR A 335 0.27 6.85 3.30
C THR A 335 0.55 8.24 3.88
N PRO A 336 1.76 8.80 3.69
CA PRO A 336 2.08 10.13 4.17
C PRO A 336 1.08 11.19 3.71
N ALA A 337 0.77 12.14 4.58
CA ALA A 337 -0.18 13.22 4.28
C ALA A 337 0.29 14.09 3.12
N GLU A 338 1.60 14.22 2.91
CA GLU A 338 2.20 14.93 1.77
C GLU A 338 1.88 14.29 0.42
N LYS A 339 1.67 12.97 0.40
CA LYS A 339 1.25 12.19 -0.79
C LYS A 339 -0.26 12.02 -0.88
N SER A 340 -1.01 12.72 -0.01
CA SER A 340 -2.47 12.62 0.09
C SER A 340 -3.16 13.86 -0.46
N ASP A 341 -4.38 13.67 -0.94
CA ASP A 341 -5.28 14.78 -1.26
C ASP A 341 -5.79 15.40 0.05
N LEU A 342 -6.09 16.69 0.04
CA LEU A 342 -6.88 17.31 1.10
C LEU A 342 -8.36 17.23 0.70
N ASP A 343 -9.09 16.42 1.44
CA ASP A 343 -10.50 16.15 1.21
C ASP A 343 -11.38 17.07 2.07
N HIS A 344 -12.42 17.62 1.47
CA HIS A 344 -13.48 18.28 2.22
C HIS A 344 -14.36 17.24 2.92
N ILE A 345 -14.39 17.26 4.26
CA ILE A 345 -15.17 16.31 5.06
C ILE A 345 -16.66 16.34 4.61
N ILE A 346 -17.25 17.50 4.54
CA ILE A 346 -18.49 17.74 3.80
C ILE A 346 -18.09 18.12 2.36
N PRO A 347 -18.65 17.50 1.32
CA PRO A 347 -18.30 17.86 -0.06
C PRO A 347 -18.45 19.34 -0.34
N PHE A 348 -17.48 19.91 -1.05
CA PHE A 348 -17.53 21.31 -1.48
C PHE A 348 -18.64 21.51 -2.53
N ASP A 349 -19.48 22.52 -2.35
CA ASP A 349 -20.51 22.91 -3.32
C ASP A 349 -19.94 24.02 -4.23
N HIS A 350 -19.69 23.68 -5.49
CA HIS A 350 -19.13 24.60 -6.46
C HIS A 350 -20.13 25.72 -6.88
N ASP A 351 -21.42 25.44 -6.81
CA ASP A 351 -22.48 26.38 -7.20
C ASP A 351 -22.84 27.31 -6.03
N ARG A 352 -22.78 26.79 -4.78
CA ARG A 352 -23.11 27.51 -3.54
C ARG A 352 -22.09 27.20 -2.45
N PRO A 353 -20.90 27.80 -2.48
CA PRO A 353 -19.81 27.47 -1.54
C PRO A 353 -20.20 27.64 -0.06
N GLU A 354 -21.16 28.50 0.24
CA GLU A 354 -21.67 28.71 1.60
C GLU A 354 -22.52 27.54 2.15
N ARG A 355 -22.97 26.62 1.28
CA ARG A 355 -23.79 25.45 1.68
C ARG A 355 -22.98 24.17 1.80
N GLY A 356 -21.87 24.07 1.11
CA GLY A 356 -20.95 22.93 1.14
C GLY A 356 -19.97 22.92 2.32
N GLY A 357 -18.95 22.09 2.24
CA GLY A 357 -17.81 22.11 3.14
C GLY A 357 -16.93 23.32 2.91
N HIS A 358 -16.52 23.97 3.98
CA HIS A 358 -15.61 25.11 3.89
C HIS A 358 -14.15 24.62 3.72
N THR A 359 -13.31 25.48 3.16
CA THR A 359 -11.87 25.23 3.05
C THR A 359 -11.16 25.85 4.25
N THR A 360 -11.29 25.16 5.38
CA THR A 360 -10.68 25.53 6.67
C THR A 360 -9.92 24.37 7.28
N CYS A 361 -9.10 24.62 8.29
CA CYS A 361 -8.39 23.54 8.99
C CYS A 361 -9.33 22.56 9.72
N ASP A 362 -10.57 22.96 10.02
CA ASP A 362 -11.59 22.10 10.65
C ASP A 362 -12.32 21.22 9.65
N ASP A 363 -12.44 21.63 8.39
CA ASP A 363 -13.27 21.01 7.39
C ASP A 363 -12.49 20.16 6.37
N LEU A 364 -11.15 20.11 6.50
CA LEU A 364 -10.28 19.34 5.63
C LEU A 364 -9.62 18.16 6.38
N GLY A 365 -9.46 17.04 5.68
CA GLY A 365 -8.71 15.88 6.15
C GLY A 365 -7.82 15.30 5.05
N SER A 366 -6.64 14.78 5.41
CA SER A 366 -5.71 14.17 4.46
C SER A 366 -6.14 12.75 4.08
N LEU A 367 -6.51 12.53 2.84
CA LEU A 367 -6.89 11.22 2.32
C LEU A 367 -6.01 10.81 1.14
N CYS A 368 -5.39 9.64 1.21
CA CYS A 368 -4.74 9.09 0.03
C CYS A 368 -5.77 8.87 -1.10
N ARG A 369 -5.34 8.92 -2.35
CA ARG A 369 -6.23 8.85 -3.52
C ARG A 369 -7.21 7.67 -3.48
N PHE A 370 -6.83 6.57 -2.86
CA PHE A 370 -7.69 5.41 -2.71
C PHE A 370 -8.84 5.67 -1.72
N HIS A 371 -8.53 6.12 -0.49
CA HIS A 371 -9.54 6.37 0.54
C HIS A 371 -10.39 7.61 0.23
N HIS A 372 -9.85 8.59 -0.49
CA HIS A 372 -10.61 9.71 -1.03
C HIS A 372 -11.72 9.22 -1.98
N ARG A 373 -11.40 8.26 -2.88
CA ARG A 373 -12.41 7.67 -3.76
C ARG A 373 -13.47 6.86 -3.01
N LEU A 374 -13.06 6.05 -2.02
CA LEU A 374 -14.02 5.28 -1.22
C LEU A 374 -15.01 6.19 -0.50
N LYS A 375 -14.57 7.35 -0.02
CA LYS A 375 -15.45 8.36 0.56
C LYS A 375 -16.34 8.98 -0.51
N THR A 376 -15.80 9.36 -1.67
CA THR A 376 -16.57 9.94 -2.80
C THR A 376 -17.61 8.95 -3.33
N ASP A 377 -17.29 7.66 -3.36
CA ASP A 377 -18.20 6.59 -3.80
C ASP A 377 -19.24 6.22 -2.71
N GLY A 378 -19.18 6.86 -1.54
CA GLY A 378 -20.13 6.66 -0.45
C GLY A 378 -19.97 5.33 0.29
N VAL A 379 -18.84 4.62 0.10
CA VAL A 379 -18.54 3.38 0.85
C VAL A 379 -18.23 3.69 2.30
N TRP A 380 -17.53 4.80 2.53
CA TRP A 380 -17.20 5.33 3.84
C TRP A 380 -17.57 6.81 3.92
N ALA A 381 -18.06 7.22 5.09
CA ALA A 381 -18.20 8.61 5.47
C ALA A 381 -17.37 8.87 6.74
N TYR A 382 -17.00 10.09 7.00
CA TYR A 382 -16.30 10.44 8.22
C TYR A 382 -16.60 11.87 8.66
N TYR A 383 -16.37 12.11 9.92
CA TYR A 383 -16.38 13.45 10.51
C TYR A 383 -15.24 13.59 11.50
N ARG A 384 -14.86 14.80 11.81
CA ARG A 384 -13.88 15.10 12.82
C ARG A 384 -14.58 15.55 14.10
N ASP A 385 -14.36 14.85 15.22
CA ASP A 385 -15.02 15.15 16.48
C ASP A 385 -14.37 16.34 17.21
N THR A 386 -15.00 16.78 18.29
CA THR A 386 -14.57 17.96 19.08
C THR A 386 -13.22 17.75 19.76
N ASP A 387 -12.84 16.51 20.05
CA ASP A 387 -11.52 16.13 20.58
C ASP A 387 -10.41 16.06 19.51
N GLY A 388 -10.76 16.35 18.24
CA GLY A 388 -9.82 16.30 17.12
C GLY A 388 -9.70 14.95 16.44
N SER A 389 -10.31 13.90 16.98
CA SER A 389 -10.34 12.58 16.36
C SER A 389 -11.18 12.54 15.09
N TYR A 390 -10.91 11.56 14.23
CA TYR A 390 -11.72 11.25 13.04
C TYR A 390 -12.55 10.02 13.29
N VAL A 391 -13.87 10.15 13.19
CA VAL A 391 -14.82 9.03 13.32
C VAL A 391 -15.26 8.60 11.94
N TRP A 392 -14.93 7.38 11.57
CA TRP A 392 -15.27 6.75 10.31
C TRP A 392 -16.52 5.90 10.43
N ILE A 393 -17.43 6.01 9.49
CA ILE A 393 -18.67 5.26 9.43
C ILE A 393 -18.70 4.51 8.11
N HIS A 394 -18.79 3.18 8.18
CA HIS A 394 -19.02 2.37 6.98
C HIS A 394 -20.49 2.52 6.57
N GLY A 395 -20.74 2.87 5.32
CA GLY A 395 -22.10 3.06 4.80
C GLY A 395 -22.95 1.80 4.94
N PRO A 396 -24.26 1.92 5.21
CA PRO A 396 -25.16 0.78 5.32
C PRO A 396 -25.41 0.22 3.92
N HIS A 397 -24.87 -0.94 3.66
CA HIS A 397 -25.25 -1.72 2.48
C HIS A 397 -26.27 -2.82 2.82
N HIS A 398 -26.85 -2.80 4.04
CA HIS A 398 -27.90 -3.71 4.44
C HIS A 398 -28.82 -3.05 5.49
N PRO A 399 -30.12 -2.88 5.21
CA PRO A 399 -31.07 -2.26 6.16
C PRO A 399 -31.26 -3.07 7.45
N ASP A 400 -30.88 -4.34 7.47
CA ASP A 400 -31.04 -5.25 8.62
C ASP A 400 -29.74 -5.51 9.40
N ARG A 401 -28.62 -4.87 9.05
CA ARG A 401 -27.38 -4.95 9.80
C ARG A 401 -27.17 -3.68 10.62
N ASP A 402 -26.63 -3.88 11.82
CA ASP A 402 -26.22 -2.90 12.82
C ASP A 402 -25.71 -1.57 12.19
N PRO A 403 -26.14 -0.39 12.70
CA PRO A 403 -25.82 0.90 12.14
C PRO A 403 -24.31 1.10 12.05
N GLY A 404 -23.78 0.83 10.89
CA GLY A 404 -22.44 1.01 10.38
C GLY A 404 -21.29 0.84 11.40
N THR A 405 -20.36 -0.04 11.13
CA THR A 405 -19.11 -0.14 11.89
C THR A 405 -18.48 1.25 12.02
N ARG A 406 -18.30 1.72 13.26
CA ARG A 406 -17.63 3.00 13.56
C ARG A 406 -16.19 2.71 13.99
N VAL A 407 -15.24 3.41 13.39
CA VAL A 407 -13.82 3.32 13.78
C VAL A 407 -13.29 4.74 14.01
N THR A 408 -12.65 4.95 15.15
CA THR A 408 -12.03 6.23 15.50
C THR A 408 -10.54 6.19 15.24
N THR A 409 -10.01 7.23 14.60
CA THR A 409 -8.58 7.46 14.39
C THR A 409 -8.18 8.84 14.88
N TYR A 410 -6.90 8.99 15.20
CA TYR A 410 -6.35 10.25 15.68
C TYR A 410 -5.32 10.77 14.68
N PRO A 411 -5.22 12.09 14.50
CA PRO A 411 -4.12 12.69 13.76
C PRO A 411 -2.80 12.30 14.41
N THR A 412 -1.79 12.03 13.60
CA THR A 412 -0.48 11.52 14.06
C THR A 412 0.67 12.45 13.69
N GLY A 413 0.35 13.59 13.09
CA GLY A 413 1.36 14.52 12.63
C GLY A 413 1.95 15.39 13.75
N PRO A 414 3.07 16.07 13.47
CA PRO A 414 3.77 16.90 14.47
C PRO A 414 2.95 18.10 14.97
N LEU A 415 1.92 18.49 14.22
CA LEU A 415 1.03 19.59 14.61
C LEU A 415 -0.33 19.10 15.17
N SER A 416 -0.46 17.81 15.50
CA SER A 416 -1.73 17.25 16.01
C SER A 416 -2.20 17.95 17.29
N ASP A 417 -1.29 18.26 18.20
CA ASP A 417 -1.57 18.87 19.50
C ASP A 417 -1.79 20.39 19.42
N HIS A 418 -1.40 21.00 18.29
CA HIS A 418 -1.58 22.44 18.03
C HIS A 418 -2.85 22.76 17.25
N ALA A 419 -3.70 21.77 17.01
CA ALA A 419 -5.02 22.02 16.43
C ALA A 419 -5.80 22.94 17.36
N ALA A 420 -6.25 24.11 16.85
CA ALA A 420 -7.09 25.01 17.60
C ALA A 420 -8.32 24.26 18.15
N PRO A 421 -8.86 24.65 19.32
CA PRO A 421 -10.10 24.09 19.83
C PRO A 421 -11.18 24.13 18.74
N ARG A 422 -11.68 22.96 18.38
CA ARG A 422 -12.65 22.85 17.28
C ARG A 422 -13.96 23.50 17.66
N ARG A 423 -14.60 24.08 16.66
CA ARG A 423 -15.94 24.61 16.82
C ARG A 423 -16.93 23.45 16.92
N PRO A 424 -17.71 23.33 18.03
CA PRO A 424 -18.69 22.26 18.19
C PRO A 424 -19.72 22.20 17.05
N GLU A 425 -20.01 23.35 16.44
CA GLU A 425 -20.92 23.45 15.31
C GLU A 425 -20.38 22.78 14.04
N ALA A 426 -19.08 22.90 13.75
CA ALA A 426 -18.43 22.24 12.62
C ALA A 426 -18.50 20.71 12.79
N SER A 427 -18.17 20.21 13.98
CA SER A 427 -18.26 18.78 14.29
C SER A 427 -19.69 18.24 14.18
N ARG A 428 -20.67 18.99 14.67
CA ARG A 428 -22.10 18.62 14.55
C ARG A 428 -22.53 18.54 13.08
N ARG A 429 -22.27 19.57 12.27
CA ARG A 429 -22.59 19.58 10.83
C ARG A 429 -21.96 18.40 10.10
N GLN A 430 -20.70 18.13 10.36
CA GLN A 430 -19.97 17.03 9.74
C GLN A 430 -20.54 15.67 10.14
N ARG A 431 -20.88 15.49 11.42
CA ARG A 431 -21.53 14.27 11.93
C ARG A 431 -22.88 14.04 11.25
N GLU A 432 -23.74 15.05 11.23
CA GLU A 432 -25.05 14.98 10.57
C GLU A 432 -24.91 14.63 9.08
N ALA A 433 -23.96 15.23 8.38
CA ALA A 433 -23.69 14.94 6.97
C ALA A 433 -23.14 13.52 6.76
N ALA A 434 -22.25 13.05 7.64
CA ALA A 434 -21.69 11.69 7.57
C ALA A 434 -22.77 10.63 7.84
N GLU A 435 -23.63 10.85 8.84
CA GLU A 435 -24.72 9.94 9.18
C GLU A 435 -25.80 9.92 8.08
N ALA A 436 -26.13 11.06 7.49
CA ALA A 436 -27.04 11.15 6.34
C ALA A 436 -26.46 10.45 5.10
N GLY A 437 -25.19 10.62 4.82
CA GLY A 437 -24.48 9.91 3.74
C GLY A 437 -24.43 8.41 3.96
N ALA A 438 -24.27 7.99 5.21
CA ALA A 438 -24.29 6.59 5.60
C ALA A 438 -25.67 5.94 5.45
N THR A 439 -26.77 6.70 5.58
CA THR A 439 -28.16 6.19 5.45
C THR A 439 -28.71 6.22 4.01
N GLY A 440 -27.91 6.63 3.02
CA GLY A 440 -28.31 6.63 1.61
C GLY A 440 -29.29 7.74 1.20
N SER A 441 -29.66 8.65 2.12
CA SER A 441 -30.70 9.66 1.87
C SER A 441 -30.24 10.97 1.22
N GLY A 442 -28.92 11.15 0.98
CA GLY A 442 -28.39 12.48 0.63
C GLY A 442 -27.64 12.66 -0.67
N CYS A 443 -27.46 11.66 -1.55
CA CYS A 443 -26.45 11.78 -2.62
C CYS A 443 -26.87 11.31 -4.01
N ALA A 444 -28.08 11.64 -4.47
CA ALA A 444 -28.52 11.28 -5.84
C ALA A 444 -28.04 12.25 -6.94
N GLU A 445 -27.68 13.48 -6.61
CA GLU A 445 -27.50 14.54 -7.62
C GLU A 445 -26.03 14.85 -8.01
N SER A 446 -25.05 14.54 -7.16
CA SER A 446 -23.64 14.81 -7.49
C SER A 446 -22.93 13.70 -8.31
N ARG A 447 -23.60 12.60 -8.61
CA ARG A 447 -23.02 11.39 -9.25
C ARG A 447 -22.76 11.49 -10.75
N ARG A 448 -22.96 12.64 -11.40
CA ARG A 448 -22.96 12.75 -12.87
C ARG A 448 -21.76 13.48 -13.51
N ARG A 449 -20.57 13.47 -12.92
CA ARG A 449 -19.37 13.88 -13.69
C ARG A 449 -18.37 12.73 -13.76
N PRO A 450 -17.99 12.26 -14.98
CA PRO A 450 -16.96 11.23 -15.12
C PRO A 450 -15.61 11.84 -14.80
N HIS A 451 -15.03 11.51 -13.65
CA HIS A 451 -13.64 11.81 -13.36
C HIS A 451 -12.71 11.01 -14.28
N VAL A 452 -11.73 11.70 -14.85
CA VAL A 452 -10.66 11.12 -15.66
C VAL A 452 -9.95 10.03 -14.84
N ARG A 453 -10.16 8.78 -15.23
CA ARG A 453 -9.62 7.59 -14.55
C ARG A 453 -8.11 7.54 -14.77
N HIS A 454 -7.34 7.51 -13.71
CA HIS A 454 -5.91 7.27 -13.78
C HIS A 454 -5.63 5.87 -14.37
N ARG A 455 -4.78 5.83 -15.40
CA ARG A 455 -4.45 4.67 -16.24
C ARG A 455 -4.01 3.43 -15.44
N ARG A 456 -3.26 3.60 -14.34
CA ARG A 456 -2.77 2.51 -13.47
C ARG A 456 -3.87 1.74 -12.73
N ASP A 457 -4.92 2.44 -12.27
CA ASP A 457 -6.04 1.80 -11.57
C ASP A 457 -7.01 1.13 -12.55
N ALA A 458 -7.08 1.63 -13.79
CA ALA A 458 -7.82 0.97 -14.87
C ALA A 458 -7.11 -0.31 -15.32
N GLU A 459 -5.79 -0.35 -15.32
CA GLU A 459 -5.00 -1.55 -15.65
C GLU A 459 -5.14 -2.63 -14.58
N ARG A 460 -5.08 -2.29 -13.27
CA ARG A 460 -5.34 -3.24 -12.18
C ARG A 460 -6.77 -3.77 -12.19
N ARG A 461 -7.76 -2.93 -12.50
CA ARG A 461 -9.16 -3.36 -12.68
C ARG A 461 -9.35 -4.18 -13.94
N GLY A 462 -8.67 -3.84 -15.03
CA GLY A 462 -8.66 -4.62 -16.26
C GLY A 462 -8.12 -6.03 -16.06
N LEU A 463 -7.04 -6.19 -15.29
CA LEU A 463 -6.47 -7.49 -14.96
C LEU A 463 -7.38 -8.31 -14.05
N ARG A 464 -8.03 -7.70 -13.05
CA ARG A 464 -9.04 -8.34 -12.20
C ARG A 464 -10.31 -8.67 -12.98
N ALA A 465 -10.74 -7.80 -13.91
CA ALA A 465 -11.88 -8.04 -14.80
C ALA A 465 -11.55 -9.14 -15.84
N GLN A 466 -10.34 -9.19 -16.36
CA GLN A 466 -9.88 -10.27 -17.25
C GLN A 466 -9.78 -11.60 -16.51
N ALA A 467 -9.34 -11.60 -15.25
CA ALA A 467 -9.39 -12.79 -14.40
C ALA A 467 -10.83 -13.26 -14.16
N ARG A 468 -11.80 -12.33 -14.01
CA ARG A 468 -13.24 -12.65 -13.91
C ARG A 468 -13.82 -13.18 -15.24
N LEU A 469 -13.50 -12.55 -16.37
CA LEU A 469 -13.96 -12.99 -17.69
C LEU A 469 -13.41 -14.37 -18.07
N ARG A 470 -12.19 -14.70 -17.64
CA ARG A 470 -11.61 -16.05 -17.81
C ARG A 470 -12.32 -17.12 -16.96
N ARG A 471 -12.91 -16.77 -15.82
CA ARG A 471 -13.69 -17.67 -14.95
C ARG A 471 -15.07 -18.01 -15.52
N HIS A 472 -15.61 -17.19 -16.41
CA HIS A 472 -16.95 -17.38 -17.00
C HIS A 472 -16.93 -17.70 -18.50
N ALA A 473 -15.75 -17.82 -19.12
CA ALA A 473 -15.66 -18.29 -20.50
C ALA A 473 -15.93 -19.81 -20.53
N PRO A 474 -16.83 -20.28 -21.39
CA PRO A 474 -17.01 -21.71 -21.55
C PRO A 474 -15.70 -22.35 -22.03
N PRO A 475 -15.39 -23.59 -21.63
CA PRO A 475 -14.18 -24.28 -22.10
C PRO A 475 -14.19 -24.31 -23.62
N SER A 476 -13.16 -23.71 -24.23
CA SER A 476 -12.92 -23.84 -25.66
C SER A 476 -12.74 -25.31 -25.96
N GLY A 477 -13.66 -25.87 -26.72
CA GLY A 477 -13.61 -27.26 -27.17
C GLY A 477 -12.30 -27.53 -27.94
N PRO A 478 -11.88 -28.80 -28.05
CA PRO A 478 -10.64 -29.14 -28.73
C PRO A 478 -10.66 -28.62 -30.16
N VAL A 479 -9.66 -27.80 -30.50
CA VAL A 479 -9.42 -27.38 -31.87
C VAL A 479 -9.07 -28.65 -32.67
N ALA A 480 -9.90 -29.01 -33.63
CA ALA A 480 -9.63 -30.08 -34.56
C ALA A 480 -8.32 -29.77 -35.32
N PRO A 481 -7.45 -30.74 -35.53
CA PRO A 481 -6.24 -30.52 -36.30
C PRO A 481 -6.60 -30.12 -37.74
N SER A 482 -6.13 -28.99 -38.20
CA SER A 482 -6.23 -28.54 -39.56
C SER A 482 -5.47 -29.50 -40.47
N GLU A 483 -6.16 -30.04 -41.47
CA GLU A 483 -5.55 -30.86 -42.55
C GLU A 483 -4.48 -30.05 -43.29
N PRO A 484 -3.38 -30.69 -43.72
CA PRO A 484 -2.36 -30.00 -44.51
C PRO A 484 -2.89 -29.78 -45.94
N SER A 485 -2.97 -28.53 -46.36
CA SER A 485 -3.24 -28.14 -47.73
C SER A 485 -2.06 -28.55 -48.63
N THR A 486 -2.29 -29.55 -49.47
CA THR A 486 -1.45 -29.85 -50.62
C THR A 486 -1.65 -28.81 -51.71
N THR A 487 -0.67 -27.94 -51.91
CA THR A 487 -0.48 -27.25 -53.20
C THR A 487 0.98 -27.43 -53.61
N GLY A 488 1.13 -27.99 -54.79
CA GLY A 488 2.38 -28.33 -55.45
C GLY A 488 3.15 -27.09 -55.96
N PRO A 489 4.30 -27.35 -56.57
CA PRO A 489 5.31 -26.32 -56.81
C PRO A 489 5.07 -25.64 -58.17
N GLU A 490 5.15 -24.32 -58.23
CA GLU A 490 5.46 -23.61 -59.49
C GLU A 490 6.04 -22.22 -59.22
N ASP A 491 7.21 -22.02 -59.87
CA ASP A 491 7.81 -20.79 -60.34
C ASP A 491 8.67 -19.90 -59.38
N GLU A 492 9.97 -20.16 -59.49
CA GLU A 492 10.98 -19.13 -59.42
C GLU A 492 10.81 -18.08 -60.53
N PRO A 493 11.16 -16.84 -60.30
CA PRO A 493 12.01 -16.08 -61.22
C PRO A 493 13.19 -15.36 -60.56
N PRO A 494 14.19 -15.05 -61.37
CA PRO A 494 15.54 -14.71 -60.94
C PRO A 494 15.72 -13.19 -60.68
N PHE A 495 16.56 -12.88 -59.77
CA PHE A 495 17.60 -11.85 -59.59
C PHE A 495 17.79 -11.46 -58.14
#